data_f020c401af30b94f9cebfcc77650c4ff
#
_entry.id   f020c401af30b94f9cebfcc77650c4ff
#
_cell.length_a   1.000
_cell.length_b   1.000
_cell.length_c   1.000
_cell.angle_alpha   90.00
_cell.angle_beta   90.00
_cell.angle_gamma   90.00
#
_symmetry.space_group_name_H-M   'P 1'
#
loop_
_entity.id
_entity.type
_entity.pdbx_description
1 polymer ?
#
loop_
_entity_poly.entity_id
_entity_poly.type
_entity_poly.pdbx_seq_one_letter_code
_entity_poly.pdbx_strand_id
1 'polypeptide(L)'
;MVATGEVPIVGFGRVPPGAALWVPFSLVTIFVAFIWGGWAKSAAQGLFALLNGRIPDDGDTTTVTLLAILLLLVVMVITMVSRKITRGLELANLTSIGIQLVFLLIIDLLIVPFSVWWDGFRGLITPALPPEGSDATLLGGLAGFTALASGLNWYVMNHYRDKGYGMGYRVGYLSGLRGERREVAAVGVTFPDDEKNAALWKRWMGFLKLDMWLVFFGGAMIGMYLPIILMRQMVLLSGQKPTQANVPTFVANILDQQYGRWLFYIALFVGFLILFDTQLGIFEALVRNTTDSVNTSPRLQQAIAGDPRRFYYPFMLVLTAVIGLFLQFFQPAKLVLISANMSNFGALIFPFMLMYLNSKLPKVARPKGWVYVVLVLNFLFFGFFFINFVFDQFTGDALVKF
;
A
#
# COMPACT_ATOMS: atom_id res chain seq x y z
N MET A 1 1.81 -17.75 3.94
CA MET A 1 2.98 -17.77 3.05
C MET A 1 4.15 -18.55 3.67
N VAL A 2 4.72 -18.17 4.81
CA VAL A 2 5.92 -18.84 5.41
C VAL A 2 5.73 -20.35 5.64
N ALA A 3 4.50 -20.80 5.96
CA ALA A 3 4.17 -22.23 6.16
C ALA A 3 3.90 -23.01 4.86
N THR A 4 3.59 -22.34 3.75
CA THR A 4 3.14 -22.99 2.51
C THR A 4 3.90 -22.54 1.27
N GLY A 5 4.63 -21.44 1.32
CA GLY A 5 5.22 -20.77 0.16
C GLY A 5 4.22 -19.97 -0.67
N GLU A 6 2.92 -20.11 -0.44
CA GLU A 6 1.88 -19.46 -1.24
C GLU A 6 1.57 -18.05 -0.74
N VAL A 7 1.32 -17.17 -1.69
CA VAL A 7 0.71 -15.86 -1.41
C VAL A 7 -0.79 -16.01 -1.15
N PRO A 8 -1.42 -15.07 -0.43
CA PRO A 8 -2.83 -15.22 -0.01
C PRO A 8 -3.80 -15.50 -1.15
N ILE A 9 -3.69 -14.79 -2.29
CA ILE A 9 -4.61 -14.95 -3.41
C ILE A 9 -4.62 -16.38 -3.98
N VAL A 10 -3.48 -17.07 -3.96
CA VAL A 10 -3.38 -18.49 -4.34
C VAL A 10 -4.09 -19.37 -3.32
N GLY A 11 -3.85 -19.11 -2.03
CA GLY A 11 -4.50 -19.83 -0.93
C GLY A 11 -6.02 -19.66 -0.92
N PHE A 12 -6.53 -18.48 -1.26
CA PHE A 12 -7.97 -18.19 -1.29
C PHE A 12 -8.74 -19.09 -2.29
N GLY A 13 -8.08 -19.55 -3.34
CA GLY A 13 -8.68 -20.55 -4.24
C GLY A 13 -9.05 -21.88 -3.58
N ARG A 14 -8.59 -22.16 -2.35
CA ARG A 14 -8.95 -23.36 -1.57
C ARG A 14 -10.08 -23.14 -0.58
N VAL A 15 -10.50 -21.89 -0.40
CA VAL A 15 -11.64 -21.56 0.47
C VAL A 15 -12.93 -21.93 -0.25
N PRO A 16 -13.89 -22.70 0.34
CA PRO A 16 -15.17 -22.96 -0.33
C PRO A 16 -15.88 -21.66 -0.70
N PRO A 17 -16.52 -21.57 -1.88
CA PRO A 17 -16.75 -22.63 -2.86
C PRO A 17 -15.60 -22.87 -3.85
N GLY A 18 -14.48 -22.15 -3.76
CA GLY A 18 -13.28 -22.47 -4.52
C GLY A 18 -12.75 -21.33 -5.39
N ALA A 19 -11.73 -21.65 -6.19
CA ALA A 19 -10.95 -20.67 -6.96
C ALA A 19 -11.79 -19.88 -7.99
N ALA A 20 -12.85 -20.51 -8.55
CA ALA A 20 -13.72 -19.86 -9.55
C ALA A 20 -14.41 -18.60 -9.00
N LEU A 21 -14.68 -18.55 -7.68
CA LEU A 21 -15.25 -17.38 -7.02
C LEU A 21 -14.15 -16.50 -6.43
N TRP A 22 -13.28 -17.07 -5.57
CA TRP A 22 -12.45 -16.27 -4.71
C TRP A 22 -11.26 -15.60 -5.40
N VAL A 23 -10.73 -16.20 -6.48
CA VAL A 23 -9.62 -15.58 -7.21
C VAL A 23 -10.08 -14.34 -7.99
N PRO A 24 -11.14 -14.40 -8.84
CA PRO A 24 -11.67 -13.20 -9.48
C PRO A 24 -12.17 -12.16 -8.50
N PHE A 25 -12.88 -12.57 -7.43
CA PHE A 25 -13.36 -11.68 -6.40
C PHE A 25 -12.21 -10.91 -5.72
N SER A 26 -11.13 -11.62 -5.35
CA SER A 26 -9.95 -11.01 -4.74
C SER A 26 -9.26 -10.03 -5.69
N LEU A 27 -9.17 -10.35 -6.99
CA LEU A 27 -8.64 -9.44 -7.99
C LEU A 27 -9.52 -8.20 -8.14
N VAL A 28 -10.84 -8.36 -8.27
CA VAL A 28 -11.77 -7.21 -8.36
C VAL A 28 -11.58 -6.30 -7.13
N THR A 29 -11.51 -6.87 -5.93
CA THR A 29 -11.35 -6.11 -4.70
C THR A 29 -10.06 -5.28 -4.68
N ILE A 30 -8.92 -5.85 -5.12
CA ILE A 30 -7.66 -5.12 -5.16
C ILE A 30 -7.65 -4.06 -6.28
N PHE A 31 -8.27 -4.36 -7.43
CA PHE A 31 -8.39 -3.40 -8.53
C PHE A 31 -9.28 -2.22 -8.15
N VAL A 32 -10.46 -2.47 -7.61
CA VAL A 32 -11.38 -1.41 -7.16
C VAL A 32 -10.72 -0.52 -6.09
N ALA A 33 -9.84 -1.08 -5.25
CA ALA A 33 -9.10 -0.30 -4.28
C ALA A 33 -7.99 0.56 -4.92
N PHE A 34 -7.27 0.10 -5.94
CA PHE A 34 -5.97 0.70 -6.28
C PHE A 34 -5.79 1.15 -7.74
N ILE A 35 -6.78 0.97 -8.61
CA ILE A 35 -6.66 1.31 -10.05
C ILE A 35 -6.76 2.81 -10.35
N TRP A 36 -7.12 3.63 -9.38
CA TRP A 36 -7.48 5.03 -9.58
C TRP A 36 -6.32 5.96 -9.95
N GLY A 37 -5.07 5.58 -9.67
CA GLY A 37 -3.87 6.38 -10.01
C GLY A 37 -3.71 7.69 -9.23
N GLY A 38 -4.44 7.87 -8.14
CA GLY A 38 -4.41 9.10 -7.33
C GLY A 38 -3.03 9.49 -6.83
N TRP A 39 -2.20 8.50 -6.47
CA TRP A 39 -0.83 8.70 -6.05
C TRP A 39 0.06 9.24 -7.16
N ALA A 40 -0.07 8.72 -8.39
CA ALA A 40 0.65 9.23 -9.55
C ALA A 40 0.26 10.67 -9.87
N LYS A 41 -1.03 11.00 -9.81
CA LYS A 41 -1.51 12.36 -10.07
C LYS A 41 -1.08 13.34 -8.98
N SER A 42 -1.09 12.93 -7.72
CA SER A 42 -0.57 13.73 -6.59
C SER A 42 0.94 13.95 -6.70
N ALA A 43 1.72 12.91 -7.08
CA ALA A 43 3.15 13.05 -7.35
C ALA A 43 3.42 14.01 -8.50
N ALA A 44 2.60 13.96 -9.55
CA ALA A 44 2.71 14.86 -10.71
C ALA A 44 2.44 16.33 -10.35
N GLN A 45 1.56 16.62 -9.40
CA GLN A 45 1.38 17.97 -8.86
C GLN A 45 2.66 18.48 -8.17
N GLY A 46 3.29 17.65 -7.34
CA GLY A 46 4.56 17.96 -6.71
C GLY A 46 5.68 18.19 -7.74
N LEU A 47 5.77 17.31 -8.74
CA LEU A 47 6.75 17.46 -9.84
C LEU A 47 6.49 18.71 -10.69
N PHE A 48 5.24 19.02 -11.02
CA PHE A 48 4.88 20.25 -11.71
C PHE A 48 5.36 21.47 -10.94
N ALA A 49 5.08 21.50 -9.61
CA ALA A 49 5.48 22.61 -8.75
C ALA A 49 7.02 22.75 -8.64
N LEU A 50 7.75 21.63 -8.62
CA LEU A 50 9.22 21.61 -8.69
C LEU A 50 9.76 22.22 -9.98
N LEU A 51 9.17 21.87 -11.13
CA LEU A 51 9.64 22.31 -12.44
C LEU A 51 9.28 23.78 -12.73
N ASN A 52 8.10 24.23 -12.29
CA ASN A 52 7.58 25.56 -12.63
C ASN A 52 7.75 26.58 -11.50
N GLY A 53 8.21 26.15 -10.30
CA GLY A 53 8.35 27.01 -9.15
C GLY A 53 7.04 27.60 -8.62
N ARG A 54 5.87 27.05 -8.99
CA ARG A 54 4.55 27.45 -8.53
C ARG A 54 3.62 26.24 -8.38
N ILE A 55 2.61 26.37 -7.54
CA ILE A 55 1.56 25.35 -7.39
C ILE A 55 0.71 25.34 -8.68
N PRO A 56 0.31 24.14 -9.17
CA PRO A 56 -0.59 24.05 -10.33
C PRO A 56 -1.98 24.64 -10.00
N ASP A 57 -2.53 25.34 -10.98
CA ASP A 57 -3.91 25.82 -10.96
C ASP A 57 -4.82 24.99 -11.89
N ASP A 58 -6.09 25.39 -12.03
CA ASP A 58 -7.05 24.65 -12.86
C ASP A 58 -6.66 24.57 -14.32
N GLY A 59 -5.92 25.58 -14.85
CA GLY A 59 -5.40 25.60 -16.22
C GLY A 59 -4.29 24.58 -16.48
N ASP A 60 -3.63 24.11 -15.41
CA ASP A 60 -2.51 23.16 -15.51
C ASP A 60 -2.96 21.68 -15.47
N THR A 61 -4.25 21.41 -15.34
CA THR A 61 -4.79 20.03 -15.17
C THR A 61 -4.30 19.08 -16.25
N THR A 62 -4.24 19.51 -17.51
CA THR A 62 -3.75 18.68 -18.61
C THR A 62 -2.27 18.37 -18.45
N THR A 63 -1.44 19.36 -18.11
CA THR A 63 0.00 19.18 -17.91
C THR A 63 0.29 18.24 -16.74
N VAL A 64 -0.42 18.40 -15.60
CA VAL A 64 -0.32 17.50 -14.44
C VAL A 64 -0.72 16.08 -14.81
N THR A 65 -1.77 15.90 -15.62
CA THR A 65 -2.19 14.57 -16.06
C THR A 65 -1.15 13.92 -16.99
N LEU A 66 -0.56 14.66 -17.91
CA LEU A 66 0.52 14.16 -18.76
C LEU A 66 1.77 13.79 -17.96
N LEU A 67 2.15 14.61 -16.98
CA LEU A 67 3.22 14.26 -16.03
C LEU A 67 2.90 13.00 -15.24
N ALA A 68 1.65 12.81 -14.80
CA ALA A 68 1.24 11.59 -14.10
C ALA A 68 1.37 10.34 -15.00
N ILE A 69 0.99 10.44 -16.27
CA ILE A 69 1.18 9.35 -17.24
C ILE A 69 2.68 9.06 -17.45
N LEU A 70 3.49 10.10 -17.56
CA LEU A 70 4.95 9.95 -17.67
C LEU A 70 5.53 9.26 -16.44
N LEU A 71 5.09 9.61 -15.23
CA LEU A 71 5.51 8.96 -14.00
C LEU A 71 5.10 7.48 -13.96
N LEU A 72 3.91 7.12 -14.45
CA LEU A 72 3.49 5.72 -14.58
C LEU A 72 4.39 4.94 -15.56
N LEU A 73 4.82 5.56 -16.65
CA LEU A 73 5.79 4.95 -17.57
C LEU A 73 7.15 4.74 -16.88
N VAL A 74 7.60 5.71 -16.08
CA VAL A 74 8.84 5.58 -15.30
C VAL A 74 8.72 4.45 -14.28
N VAL A 75 7.60 4.35 -13.55
CA VAL A 75 7.30 3.23 -12.63
C VAL A 75 7.40 1.90 -13.36
N MET A 76 6.78 1.78 -14.53
CA MET A 76 6.83 0.59 -15.35
C MET A 76 8.27 0.22 -15.73
N VAL A 77 9.07 1.18 -16.20
CA VAL A 77 10.47 0.96 -16.59
C VAL A 77 11.32 0.50 -15.39
N ILE A 78 11.18 1.14 -14.23
CA ILE A 78 11.90 0.76 -13.00
C ILE A 78 11.60 -0.71 -12.66
N THR A 79 10.34 -1.09 -12.74
CA THR A 79 9.89 -2.46 -12.43
C THR A 79 10.45 -3.48 -13.44
N MET A 80 10.57 -3.11 -14.71
CA MET A 80 11.03 -4.02 -15.78
C MET A 80 12.54 -4.29 -15.77
N VAL A 81 13.36 -3.29 -15.46
CA VAL A 81 14.81 -3.31 -15.75
C VAL A 81 15.62 -4.17 -14.78
N SER A 82 15.11 -4.43 -13.60
CA SER A 82 15.84 -5.16 -12.54
C SER A 82 16.05 -6.65 -12.86
N ARG A 83 17.19 -7.25 -12.45
CA ARG A 83 17.42 -8.70 -12.55
C ARG A 83 16.45 -9.52 -11.69
N LYS A 84 16.18 -9.06 -10.48
CA LYS A 84 15.09 -9.50 -9.63
C LYS A 84 14.18 -8.29 -9.42
N ILE A 85 12.92 -8.41 -9.77
CA ILE A 85 11.95 -7.32 -9.63
C ILE A 85 11.98 -6.78 -8.20
N THR A 86 11.86 -7.67 -7.22
CA THR A 86 11.87 -7.35 -5.79
C THR A 86 13.11 -6.57 -5.34
N ARG A 87 14.31 -6.89 -5.85
CA ARG A 87 15.54 -6.22 -5.41
C ARG A 87 15.67 -4.79 -5.96
N GLY A 88 15.23 -4.57 -7.21
CA GLY A 88 15.25 -3.23 -7.81
C GLY A 88 14.30 -2.29 -7.08
N LEU A 89 13.09 -2.76 -6.79
CA LEU A 89 12.10 -2.03 -6.00
C LEU A 89 12.58 -1.78 -4.57
N GLU A 90 13.18 -2.79 -3.92
CA GLU A 90 13.72 -2.66 -2.57
C GLU A 90 14.77 -1.56 -2.48
N LEU A 91 15.71 -1.50 -3.43
CA LEU A 91 16.75 -0.47 -3.43
C LEU A 91 16.18 0.92 -3.67
N ALA A 92 15.26 1.06 -4.63
CA ALA A 92 14.59 2.33 -4.91
C ALA A 92 13.83 2.82 -3.68
N ASN A 93 13.00 1.97 -3.08
CA ASN A 93 12.19 2.31 -1.91
C ASN A 93 13.04 2.60 -0.67
N LEU A 94 14.09 1.81 -0.39
CA LEU A 94 14.97 2.06 0.76
C LEU A 94 15.68 3.42 0.65
N THR A 95 16.16 3.76 -0.55
CA THR A 95 16.79 5.07 -0.79
C THR A 95 15.77 6.19 -0.60
N SER A 96 14.58 6.06 -1.19
CA SER A 96 13.48 7.02 -1.07
C SER A 96 13.07 7.23 0.39
N ILE A 97 12.77 6.14 1.12
CA ILE A 97 12.38 6.18 2.54
C ILE A 97 13.48 6.80 3.40
N GLY A 98 14.74 6.46 3.14
CA GLY A 98 15.88 7.05 3.86
C GLY A 98 15.92 8.57 3.73
N ILE A 99 15.80 9.09 2.50
CA ILE A 99 15.74 10.53 2.22
C ILE A 99 14.54 11.18 2.92
N GLN A 100 13.36 10.56 2.80
CA GLN A 100 12.12 11.06 3.39
C GLN A 100 12.20 11.17 4.92
N LEU A 101 12.60 10.09 5.60
CA LEU A 101 12.66 10.07 7.07
C LEU A 101 13.71 11.02 7.61
N VAL A 102 14.89 11.10 6.96
CA VAL A 102 15.95 12.04 7.38
C VAL A 102 15.47 13.48 7.20
N PHE A 103 14.86 13.82 6.08
CA PHE A 103 14.32 15.16 5.87
C PHE A 103 13.22 15.49 6.88
N LEU A 104 12.21 14.63 7.04
CA LEU A 104 11.11 14.86 7.97
C LEU A 104 11.63 15.03 9.40
N LEU A 105 12.54 14.18 9.84
CA LEU A 105 13.11 14.29 11.18
C LEU A 105 13.87 15.62 11.37
N ILE A 106 14.70 16.03 10.41
CA ILE A 106 15.46 17.27 10.50
C ILE A 106 14.51 18.48 10.50
N ILE A 107 13.56 18.54 9.57
CA ILE A 107 12.65 19.67 9.46
C ILE A 107 11.75 19.79 10.69
N ASP A 108 11.28 18.67 11.23
CA ASP A 108 10.45 18.64 12.43
C ASP A 108 11.23 19.11 13.67
N LEU A 109 12.49 18.67 13.83
CA LEU A 109 13.33 19.12 14.93
C LEU A 109 13.65 20.62 14.87
N LEU A 110 13.70 21.20 13.66
CA LEU A 110 14.02 22.62 13.47
C LEU A 110 12.79 23.53 13.59
N ILE A 111 11.60 23.06 13.16
CA ILE A 111 10.44 23.93 12.97
C ILE A 111 9.29 23.61 13.94
N VAL A 112 9.14 22.33 14.34
CA VAL A 112 8.00 21.90 15.17
C VAL A 112 8.34 22.11 16.65
N PRO A 113 7.60 22.95 17.40
CA PRO A 113 7.81 23.14 18.83
C PRO A 113 7.59 21.86 19.64
N PHE A 114 8.32 21.70 20.73
CA PHE A 114 8.20 20.51 21.58
C PHE A 114 6.77 20.27 22.09
N SER A 115 5.97 21.32 22.29
CA SER A 115 4.55 21.18 22.66
C SER A 115 3.74 20.40 21.61
N VAL A 116 4.00 20.63 20.31
CA VAL A 116 3.32 19.90 19.22
C VAL A 116 3.78 18.45 19.14
N TRP A 117 5.08 18.19 19.39
CA TRP A 117 5.60 16.83 19.54
C TRP A 117 4.90 16.09 20.69
N TRP A 118 4.83 16.73 21.85
CA TRP A 118 4.20 16.12 23.02
C TRP A 118 2.71 15.88 22.82
N ASP A 119 1.99 16.83 22.27
CA ASP A 119 0.57 16.69 21.94
C ASP A 119 0.32 15.54 20.94
N GLY A 120 1.15 15.45 19.90
CA GLY A 120 1.10 14.35 18.93
C GLY A 120 1.36 13.01 19.61
N PHE A 121 2.38 12.92 20.47
CA PHE A 121 2.67 11.69 21.22
C PHE A 121 1.53 11.30 22.16
N ARG A 122 0.97 12.26 22.90
CA ARG A 122 -0.21 12.02 23.75
C ARG A 122 -1.38 11.50 22.93
N GLY A 123 -1.62 12.09 21.76
CA GLY A 123 -2.67 11.64 20.85
C GLY A 123 -2.52 10.19 20.38
N LEU A 124 -1.28 9.68 20.23
CA LEU A 124 -1.03 8.29 19.86
C LEU A 124 -1.40 7.29 20.97
N ILE A 125 -1.28 7.68 22.23
CA ILE A 125 -1.49 6.79 23.39
C ILE A 125 -2.81 7.04 24.11
N THR A 126 -3.54 8.11 23.76
CA THR A 126 -4.80 8.47 24.40
C THR A 126 -5.95 8.26 23.41
N PRO A 127 -6.72 7.15 23.51
CA PRO A 127 -7.87 6.97 22.67
C PRO A 127 -8.89 8.10 22.87
N ALA A 128 -9.35 8.66 21.77
CA ALA A 128 -10.40 9.68 21.76
C ALA A 128 -11.36 9.39 20.61
N LEU A 129 -12.62 9.78 20.79
CA LEU A 129 -13.56 9.81 19.68
C LEU A 129 -13.22 10.98 18.74
N PRO A 130 -13.48 10.85 17.45
CA PRO A 130 -13.35 11.97 16.53
C PRO A 130 -14.20 13.16 17.02
N PRO A 131 -13.76 14.41 16.81
CA PRO A 131 -14.56 15.58 17.13
C PRO A 131 -15.89 15.59 16.38
N GLU A 132 -16.91 16.24 16.96
CA GLU A 132 -18.17 16.46 16.28
C GLU A 132 -17.98 17.16 14.93
N GLY A 133 -18.69 16.70 13.91
CA GLY A 133 -18.56 17.22 12.54
C GLY A 133 -17.35 16.68 11.77
N SER A 134 -16.66 15.65 12.29
CA SER A 134 -15.60 14.98 11.52
C SER A 134 -16.18 14.28 10.29
N ASP A 135 -15.50 14.46 9.15
CA ASP A 135 -15.85 13.80 7.89
C ASP A 135 -15.61 12.28 7.98
N ALA A 136 -16.69 11.52 7.94
CA ALA A 136 -16.66 10.06 8.06
C ALA A 136 -15.92 9.39 6.89
N THR A 137 -16.00 9.96 5.68
CA THR A 137 -15.29 9.47 4.49
C THR A 137 -13.79 9.69 4.64
N LEU A 138 -13.37 10.81 5.21
CA LEU A 138 -11.96 11.09 5.52
C LEU A 138 -11.41 10.13 6.58
N LEU A 139 -12.16 9.88 7.66
CA LEU A 139 -11.81 8.93 8.71
C LEU A 139 -11.72 7.50 8.16
N GLY A 140 -12.67 7.10 7.31
CA GLY A 140 -12.64 5.82 6.61
C GLY A 140 -11.40 5.67 5.70
N GLY A 141 -11.01 6.76 5.04
CA GLY A 141 -9.79 6.82 4.25
C GLY A 141 -8.52 6.64 5.10
N LEU A 142 -8.44 7.29 6.26
CA LEU A 142 -7.34 7.08 7.21
C LEU A 142 -7.28 5.63 7.67
N ALA A 143 -8.41 5.03 8.06
CA ALA A 143 -8.48 3.62 8.45
C ALA A 143 -7.96 2.69 7.32
N GLY A 144 -8.40 2.93 6.07
CA GLY A 144 -8.05 2.09 4.92
C GLY A 144 -6.55 2.03 4.60
N PHE A 145 -5.79 3.06 4.93
CA PHE A 145 -4.36 3.09 4.65
C PHE A 145 -3.46 2.73 5.85
N THR A 146 -3.95 2.79 7.07
CA THR A 146 -3.12 2.57 8.27
C THR A 146 -2.50 1.19 8.36
N ALA A 147 -3.09 0.16 7.77
CA ALA A 147 -2.64 -1.22 7.89
C ALA A 147 -2.37 -1.89 6.54
N LEU A 148 -2.06 -1.15 5.48
CA LEU A 148 -1.96 -1.68 4.13
C LEU A 148 -3.20 -2.52 3.77
N ALA A 149 -4.38 -1.96 3.97
CA ALA A 149 -5.63 -2.69 3.84
C ALA A 149 -5.80 -3.32 2.44
N SER A 150 -6.71 -4.28 2.33
CA SER A 150 -6.96 -5.02 1.10
C SER A 150 -5.73 -5.80 0.61
N GLY A 151 -5.54 -5.89 -0.70
CA GLY A 151 -4.51 -6.69 -1.36
C GLY A 151 -3.07 -6.18 -1.23
N LEU A 152 -2.82 -4.98 -0.69
CA LEU A 152 -1.45 -4.50 -0.44
C LEU A 152 -0.72 -5.37 0.59
N ASN A 153 -1.41 -5.95 1.55
CA ASN A 153 -0.84 -6.93 2.47
C ASN A 153 -0.26 -8.15 1.75
N TRP A 154 -0.83 -8.52 0.61
CA TRP A 154 -0.34 -9.67 -0.17
C TRP A 154 0.96 -9.35 -0.87
N TYR A 155 1.19 -8.09 -1.22
CA TYR A 155 2.46 -7.63 -1.77
C TYR A 155 3.63 -7.86 -0.80
N VAL A 156 3.43 -7.62 0.49
CA VAL A 156 4.41 -7.97 1.54
C VAL A 156 4.69 -9.49 1.53
N MET A 157 3.65 -10.32 1.36
CA MET A 157 3.82 -11.77 1.28
C MET A 157 4.55 -12.20 0.00
N ASN A 158 4.33 -11.52 -1.13
CA ASN A 158 5.07 -11.74 -2.36
C ASN A 158 6.56 -11.46 -2.15
N HIS A 159 6.88 -10.38 -1.46
CA HIS A 159 8.24 -10.00 -1.12
C HIS A 159 8.95 -11.06 -0.25
N TYR A 160 8.27 -11.57 0.78
CA TYR A 160 8.80 -12.66 1.60
C TYR A 160 9.00 -13.96 0.82
N ARG A 161 8.09 -14.31 -0.10
CA ARG A 161 8.24 -15.46 -0.98
C ARG A 161 9.50 -15.30 -1.84
N ASP A 162 9.68 -14.16 -2.46
CA ASP A 162 10.79 -13.88 -3.37
C ASP A 162 12.16 -13.84 -2.65
N LYS A 163 12.16 -13.47 -1.38
CA LYS A 163 13.31 -13.60 -0.50
C LYS A 163 13.56 -15.03 -0.01
N GLY A 164 12.62 -15.96 -0.25
CA GLY A 164 12.74 -17.35 0.14
C GLY A 164 12.47 -17.61 1.62
N TYR A 165 11.63 -16.80 2.28
CA TYR A 165 11.26 -17.00 3.68
C TYR A 165 10.46 -18.30 3.85
N GLY A 166 10.88 -19.15 4.78
CA GLY A 166 10.24 -20.43 5.06
C GLY A 166 10.05 -21.29 3.81
N MET A 167 8.82 -21.74 3.57
CA MET A 167 8.46 -22.54 2.38
C MET A 167 8.48 -21.74 1.07
N GLY A 168 8.59 -20.41 1.11
CA GLY A 168 8.76 -19.56 -0.08
C GLY A 168 9.96 -19.95 -0.94
N TYR A 169 11.02 -20.44 -0.32
CA TYR A 169 12.19 -20.98 -1.02
C TYR A 169 11.83 -22.10 -2.03
N ARG A 170 10.82 -22.91 -1.74
CA ARG A 170 10.36 -24.02 -2.58
C ARG A 170 9.53 -23.57 -3.79
N VAL A 171 8.89 -22.40 -3.70
CA VAL A 171 8.03 -21.87 -4.78
C VAL A 171 8.83 -21.09 -5.81
N GLY A 172 9.87 -20.41 -5.41
CA GLY A 172 10.71 -19.58 -6.28
C GLY A 172 10.24 -18.11 -6.35
N TYR A 173 10.87 -17.34 -7.25
CA TYR A 173 10.64 -15.91 -7.42
C TYR A 173 10.53 -15.50 -8.89
N LEU A 174 9.82 -14.40 -9.16
CA LEU A 174 9.78 -13.79 -10.48
C LEU A 174 11.10 -13.04 -10.78
N SER A 175 11.73 -13.40 -11.89
CA SER A 175 12.92 -12.70 -12.39
C SER A 175 12.51 -11.54 -13.31
N GLY A 176 13.25 -10.43 -13.24
CA GLY A 176 13.11 -9.31 -14.19
C GLY A 176 13.65 -9.65 -15.58
N LEU A 177 13.56 -8.70 -16.51
CA LEU A 177 14.00 -8.89 -17.92
C LEU A 177 15.45 -9.34 -18.04
N ARG A 178 16.34 -8.84 -17.19
CA ARG A 178 17.76 -9.19 -17.17
C ARG A 178 18.09 -10.43 -16.33
N GLY A 179 17.06 -11.07 -15.71
CA GLY A 179 17.22 -12.25 -14.89
C GLY A 179 17.08 -13.56 -15.69
N GLU A 180 17.69 -14.63 -15.19
CA GLU A 180 17.49 -15.96 -15.75
C GLU A 180 16.02 -16.38 -15.62
N ARG A 181 15.53 -17.10 -16.64
CA ARG A 181 14.21 -17.72 -16.57
C ARG A 181 14.19 -18.76 -15.44
N ARG A 182 13.22 -18.63 -14.54
CA ARG A 182 12.97 -19.59 -13.46
C ARG A 182 11.54 -20.03 -13.46
N GLU A 183 11.31 -21.29 -13.16
CA GLU A 183 9.98 -21.79 -12.91
C GLU A 183 9.53 -21.32 -11.54
N VAL A 184 8.31 -20.82 -11.47
CA VAL A 184 7.62 -20.47 -10.24
C VAL A 184 6.52 -21.50 -10.03
N ALA A 185 6.58 -22.25 -8.93
CA ALA A 185 5.58 -23.25 -8.64
C ALA A 185 4.19 -22.60 -8.50
N ALA A 186 3.19 -23.14 -9.22
CA ALA A 186 1.82 -22.65 -9.19
C ALA A 186 1.16 -22.83 -7.81
N VAL A 187 1.57 -23.86 -7.09
CA VAL A 187 1.04 -24.28 -5.79
C VAL A 187 2.20 -24.50 -4.84
N GLY A 188 2.08 -24.03 -3.63
CA GLY A 188 3.05 -24.24 -2.58
C GLY A 188 2.90 -25.59 -1.89
N VAL A 189 3.85 -25.90 -1.02
CA VAL A 189 3.89 -27.12 -0.22
C VAL A 189 4.09 -26.77 1.25
N THR A 190 3.57 -27.63 2.12
CA THR A 190 3.79 -27.50 3.57
C THR A 190 4.76 -28.54 4.08
N PHE A 191 5.03 -28.54 5.37
CA PHE A 191 5.98 -29.42 6.04
C PHE A 191 5.25 -30.33 7.05
N PRO A 192 5.78 -31.53 7.39
CA PRO A 192 5.22 -32.41 8.37
C PRO A 192 5.35 -31.86 9.81
N ASP A 193 4.40 -32.29 10.69
CA ASP A 193 4.42 -31.94 12.11
C ASP A 193 5.42 -32.85 12.87
N ASP A 194 6.70 -32.45 12.87
CA ASP A 194 7.79 -33.08 13.61
C ASP A 194 8.60 -32.06 14.42
N GLU A 195 9.45 -32.52 15.35
CA GLU A 195 10.23 -31.66 16.23
C GLU A 195 11.22 -30.77 15.48
N LYS A 196 11.83 -31.27 14.41
CA LYS A 196 12.77 -30.50 13.59
C LYS A 196 12.08 -29.33 12.92
N ASN A 197 10.92 -29.56 12.31
CA ASN A 197 10.13 -28.52 11.69
C ASN A 197 9.53 -27.55 12.72
N ALA A 198 9.17 -28.01 13.91
CA ALA A 198 8.76 -27.16 15.01
C ALA A 198 9.87 -26.18 15.43
N ALA A 199 11.11 -26.65 15.56
CA ALA A 199 12.24 -25.79 15.88
C ALA A 199 12.53 -24.75 14.77
N LEU A 200 12.49 -25.18 13.51
CA LEU A 200 12.66 -24.27 12.35
C LEU A 200 11.52 -23.24 12.28
N TRP A 201 10.28 -23.66 12.51
CA TRP A 201 9.13 -22.76 12.56
C TRP A 201 9.26 -21.69 13.64
N LYS A 202 9.66 -22.09 14.86
CA LYS A 202 9.91 -21.15 15.96
C LYS A 202 10.96 -20.09 15.56
N ARG A 203 12.04 -20.50 14.88
CA ARG A 203 13.07 -19.58 14.38
C ARG A 203 12.51 -18.62 13.35
N TRP A 204 11.77 -19.08 12.34
CA TRP A 204 11.13 -18.24 11.35
C TRP A 204 10.14 -17.26 11.96
N MET A 205 9.33 -17.71 12.93
CA MET A 205 8.42 -16.82 13.65
C MET A 205 9.14 -15.75 14.48
N GLY A 206 10.35 -16.04 14.95
CA GLY A 206 11.22 -15.04 15.59
C GLY A 206 11.59 -13.91 14.62
N PHE A 207 12.05 -14.25 13.41
CA PHE A 207 12.35 -13.26 12.36
C PHE A 207 11.11 -12.47 11.94
N LEU A 208 9.99 -13.14 11.70
CA LEU A 208 8.75 -12.47 11.31
C LEU A 208 8.25 -11.50 12.37
N LYS A 209 8.35 -11.87 13.65
CA LYS A 209 7.97 -10.97 14.75
C LYS A 209 8.85 -9.71 14.78
N LEU A 210 10.18 -9.89 14.62
CA LEU A 210 11.09 -8.75 14.58
C LEU A 210 10.75 -7.83 13.40
N ASP A 211 10.57 -8.40 12.21
CA ASP A 211 10.25 -7.66 11.00
C ASP A 211 8.89 -6.94 11.10
N MET A 212 7.86 -7.63 11.60
CA MET A 212 6.52 -7.05 11.73
C MET A 212 6.41 -6.00 12.84
N TRP A 213 7.04 -6.21 14.00
CA TRP A 213 6.91 -5.29 15.11
C TRP A 213 7.89 -4.12 15.05
N LEU A 214 9.17 -4.40 14.75
CA LEU A 214 10.18 -3.35 14.75
C LEU A 214 10.20 -2.60 13.41
N VAL A 215 10.30 -3.34 12.30
CA VAL A 215 10.47 -2.70 10.99
C VAL A 215 9.13 -2.19 10.46
N PHE A 216 8.11 -3.04 10.38
CA PHE A 216 6.83 -2.63 9.81
C PHE A 216 6.05 -1.72 10.76
N PHE A 217 5.70 -2.18 11.96
CA PHE A 217 4.88 -1.39 12.89
C PHE A 217 5.64 -0.15 13.40
N GLY A 218 6.87 -0.31 13.88
CA GLY A 218 7.70 0.81 14.34
C GLY A 218 7.99 1.82 13.23
N GLY A 219 8.35 1.33 12.04
CA GLY A 219 8.57 2.17 10.87
C GLY A 219 7.29 2.91 10.42
N ALA A 220 6.13 2.24 10.42
CA ALA A 220 4.85 2.85 10.11
C ALA A 220 4.46 3.94 11.13
N MET A 221 4.67 3.69 12.42
CA MET A 221 4.41 4.69 13.47
C MET A 221 5.26 5.94 13.27
N ILE A 222 6.56 5.80 13.02
CA ILE A 222 7.46 6.93 12.76
C ILE A 222 7.07 7.63 11.45
N GLY A 223 6.87 6.86 10.37
CA GLY A 223 6.53 7.38 9.05
C GLY A 223 5.18 8.10 8.98
N MET A 224 4.23 7.79 9.86
CA MET A 224 2.99 8.54 10.01
C MET A 224 3.13 9.73 10.96
N TYR A 225 3.84 9.55 12.06
CA TYR A 225 3.95 10.57 13.11
C TYR A 225 4.64 11.86 12.63
N LEU A 226 5.79 11.73 11.96
CA LEU A 226 6.55 12.89 11.48
C LEU A 226 5.73 13.78 10.52
N PRO A 227 5.13 13.29 9.42
CA PRO A 227 4.36 14.17 8.56
C PRO A 227 3.09 14.73 9.22
N ILE A 228 2.50 14.03 10.21
CA ILE A 228 1.33 14.52 10.94
C ILE A 228 1.70 15.73 11.79
N ILE A 229 2.80 15.68 12.57
CA ILE A 229 3.21 16.82 13.40
C ILE A 229 3.66 18.00 12.55
N LEU A 230 4.35 17.75 11.42
CA LEU A 230 4.70 18.79 10.47
C LEU A 230 3.45 19.47 9.90
N MET A 231 2.50 18.70 9.41
CA MET A 231 1.23 19.21 8.87
C MET A 231 0.47 20.02 9.92
N ARG A 232 0.38 19.50 11.16
CA ARG A 232 -0.25 20.22 12.28
C ARG A 232 0.44 21.57 12.53
N GLN A 233 1.77 21.60 12.54
CA GLN A 233 2.53 22.84 12.72
C GLN A 233 2.25 23.83 11.57
N MET A 234 2.19 23.36 10.33
CA MET A 234 1.88 24.22 9.18
C MET A 234 0.45 24.80 9.27
N VAL A 235 -0.51 24.03 9.72
CA VAL A 235 -1.89 24.52 9.97
C VAL A 235 -1.92 25.56 11.08
N LEU A 236 -1.17 25.35 12.18
CA LEU A 236 -1.08 26.30 13.29
C LEU A 236 -0.41 27.61 12.86
N LEU A 237 0.65 27.56 12.07
CA LEU A 237 1.37 28.73 11.58
C LEU A 237 0.56 29.57 10.57
N SER A 238 -0.16 28.90 9.67
CA SER A 238 -0.91 29.57 8.60
C SER A 238 -2.32 29.96 8.97
N GLY A 239 -2.93 29.31 9.97
CA GLY A 239 -4.34 29.39 10.28
C GLY A 239 -5.26 28.80 9.18
N GLN A 240 -4.67 28.16 8.15
CA GLN A 240 -5.38 27.59 7.02
C GLN A 240 -5.44 26.06 7.13
N LYS A 241 -6.50 25.46 6.58
CA LYS A 241 -6.62 24.01 6.44
C LYS A 241 -6.30 23.59 5.00
N PRO A 242 -5.62 22.45 4.78
CA PRO A 242 -5.45 21.95 3.42
C PRO A 242 -6.79 21.61 2.77
N THR A 243 -6.87 21.80 1.48
CA THR A 243 -8.02 21.44 0.64
C THR A 243 -7.66 20.23 -0.24
N GLN A 244 -8.68 19.56 -0.81
CA GLN A 244 -8.41 18.43 -1.73
C GLN A 244 -7.54 18.81 -2.93
N ALA A 245 -7.53 20.05 -3.34
CA ALA A 245 -6.73 20.54 -4.46
C ALA A 245 -5.25 20.76 -4.09
N ASN A 246 -4.95 21.22 -2.87
CA ASN A 246 -3.61 21.64 -2.48
C ASN A 246 -2.89 20.73 -1.47
N VAL A 247 -3.54 19.65 -0.97
CA VAL A 247 -2.91 18.73 -0.01
C VAL A 247 -1.46 18.35 -0.37
N PRO A 248 -1.13 17.96 -1.62
CA PRO A 248 0.22 17.54 -1.96
C PRO A 248 1.28 18.63 -1.88
N THR A 249 0.87 19.90 -1.93
CA THR A 249 1.76 21.07 -2.00
C THR A 249 1.61 22.01 -0.80
N PHE A 250 0.66 21.75 0.09
CA PHE A 250 0.31 22.63 1.20
C PHE A 250 1.50 22.92 2.13
N VAL A 251 2.17 21.87 2.59
CA VAL A 251 3.33 22.01 3.49
C VAL A 251 4.44 22.85 2.83
N ALA A 252 4.76 22.57 1.57
CA ALA A 252 5.79 23.29 0.84
C ALA A 252 5.45 24.78 0.69
N ASN A 253 4.19 25.12 0.43
CA ASN A 253 3.73 26.49 0.30
C ASN A 253 3.88 27.28 1.60
N ILE A 254 3.51 26.70 2.74
CA ILE A 254 3.65 27.37 4.04
C ILE A 254 5.14 27.52 4.42
N LEU A 255 5.96 26.50 4.14
CA LEU A 255 7.41 26.59 4.34
C LEU A 255 8.05 27.70 3.50
N ASP A 256 7.61 27.89 2.25
CA ASP A 256 8.04 29.00 1.38
C ASP A 256 7.76 30.36 2.04
N GLN A 257 6.53 30.56 2.49
CA GLN A 257 6.07 31.82 3.09
C GLN A 257 6.77 32.14 4.43
N GLN A 258 7.11 31.13 5.22
CA GLN A 258 7.65 31.31 6.58
C GLN A 258 9.17 31.26 6.64
N TYR A 259 9.81 30.42 5.81
CA TYR A 259 11.23 30.09 5.95
C TYR A 259 12.03 30.25 4.66
N GLY A 260 11.36 30.53 3.53
CA GLY A 260 11.99 30.85 2.26
C GLY A 260 11.98 29.74 1.20
N ARG A 261 12.26 30.17 -0.01
CA ARG A 261 12.08 29.43 -1.25
C ARG A 261 12.84 28.10 -1.34
N TRP A 262 13.98 27.98 -0.70
CA TRP A 262 14.76 26.75 -0.70
C TRP A 262 14.04 25.58 -0.03
N LEU A 263 13.29 25.84 1.07
CA LEU A 263 12.47 24.81 1.73
C LEU A 263 11.26 24.38 0.89
N PHE A 264 10.70 25.28 0.08
CA PHE A 264 9.66 24.93 -0.89
C PHE A 264 10.13 23.79 -1.81
N TYR A 265 11.29 23.94 -2.42
CA TYR A 265 11.81 22.93 -3.36
C TYR A 265 12.16 21.62 -2.67
N ILE A 266 12.77 21.67 -1.48
CA ILE A 266 13.11 20.44 -0.75
C ILE A 266 11.84 19.71 -0.29
N ALA A 267 10.87 20.42 0.28
CA ALA A 267 9.61 19.82 0.72
C ALA A 267 8.81 19.21 -0.44
N LEU A 268 8.76 19.90 -1.59
CA LEU A 268 8.13 19.36 -2.80
C LEU A 268 8.84 18.10 -3.31
N PHE A 269 10.18 18.10 -3.31
CA PHE A 269 10.95 16.94 -3.74
C PHE A 269 10.69 15.72 -2.83
N VAL A 270 10.68 15.92 -1.51
CA VAL A 270 10.36 14.84 -0.57
C VAL A 270 8.91 14.40 -0.70
N GLY A 271 7.96 15.34 -0.81
CA GLY A 271 6.56 15.02 -1.05
C GLY A 271 6.34 14.25 -2.37
N PHE A 272 7.05 14.64 -3.42
CA PHE A 272 7.07 13.90 -4.68
C PHE A 272 7.57 12.46 -4.48
N LEU A 273 8.69 12.26 -3.77
CA LEU A 273 9.23 10.92 -3.52
C LEU A 273 8.25 10.04 -2.73
N ILE A 274 7.58 10.58 -1.69
CA ILE A 274 6.58 9.84 -0.90
C ILE A 274 5.45 9.31 -1.79
N LEU A 275 4.93 10.15 -2.65
CA LEU A 275 3.79 9.82 -3.50
C LEU A 275 4.20 8.91 -4.67
N PHE A 276 5.38 9.11 -5.23
CA PHE A 276 5.91 8.34 -6.34
C PHE A 276 6.25 6.90 -5.92
N ASP A 277 6.92 6.72 -4.78
CA ASP A 277 7.30 5.39 -4.30
C ASP A 277 6.07 4.59 -3.84
N THR A 278 5.05 5.24 -3.28
CA THR A 278 3.76 4.61 -3.00
C THR A 278 3.09 4.10 -4.29
N GLN A 279 3.08 4.91 -5.36
CA GLN A 279 2.55 4.46 -6.66
C GLN A 279 3.33 3.29 -7.23
N LEU A 280 4.66 3.27 -7.07
CA LEU A 280 5.53 2.18 -7.49
C LEU A 280 5.13 0.87 -6.81
N GLY A 281 4.94 0.88 -5.49
CA GLY A 281 4.51 -0.28 -4.72
C GLY A 281 3.10 -0.77 -5.09
N ILE A 282 2.15 0.13 -5.27
CA ILE A 282 0.77 -0.19 -5.67
C ILE A 282 0.75 -0.81 -7.08
N PHE A 283 1.47 -0.23 -8.03
CA PHE A 283 1.53 -0.72 -9.39
C PHE A 283 2.05 -2.15 -9.45
N GLU A 284 3.17 -2.41 -8.78
CA GLU A 284 3.76 -3.75 -8.69
C GLU A 284 2.81 -4.73 -7.98
N ALA A 285 2.14 -4.31 -6.91
CA ALA A 285 1.18 -5.15 -6.19
C ALA A 285 0.04 -5.63 -7.10
N LEU A 286 -0.52 -4.75 -7.92
CA LEU A 286 -1.58 -5.09 -8.88
C LEU A 286 -1.10 -6.09 -9.93
N VAL A 287 0.04 -5.81 -10.56
CA VAL A 287 0.61 -6.67 -11.60
C VAL A 287 0.99 -8.03 -11.03
N ARG A 288 1.61 -8.05 -9.85
CA ARG A 288 2.12 -9.25 -9.19
C ARG A 288 0.99 -10.19 -8.78
N ASN A 289 0.00 -9.68 -8.06
CA ASN A 289 -1.11 -10.49 -7.60
C ASN A 289 -1.93 -11.06 -8.77
N THR A 290 -2.08 -10.30 -9.85
CA THR A 290 -2.74 -10.78 -11.07
C THR A 290 -1.92 -11.88 -11.75
N THR A 291 -0.60 -11.71 -11.85
CA THR A 291 0.29 -12.72 -12.42
C THR A 291 0.29 -14.01 -11.61
N ASP A 292 0.34 -13.92 -10.29
CA ASP A 292 0.24 -15.08 -9.40
C ASP A 292 -1.10 -15.82 -9.59
N SER A 293 -2.19 -15.07 -9.77
CA SER A 293 -3.52 -15.65 -10.04
C SER A 293 -3.58 -16.39 -11.39
N VAL A 294 -3.02 -15.80 -12.44
CA VAL A 294 -2.91 -16.42 -13.77
C VAL A 294 -2.09 -17.70 -13.70
N ASN A 295 -1.00 -17.70 -12.96
CA ASN A 295 -0.12 -18.87 -12.80
C ASN A 295 -0.79 -20.05 -12.07
N THR A 296 -1.89 -19.82 -11.33
CA THR A 296 -2.64 -20.90 -10.67
C THR A 296 -3.62 -21.64 -11.58
N SER A 297 -4.01 -21.04 -12.71
CA SER A 297 -4.94 -21.62 -13.66
C SER A 297 -4.22 -22.50 -14.67
N PRO A 298 -4.48 -23.83 -14.76
CA PRO A 298 -3.81 -24.71 -15.72
C PRO A 298 -3.95 -24.26 -17.17
N ARG A 299 -5.13 -23.74 -17.55
CA ARG A 299 -5.38 -23.22 -18.91
C ARG A 299 -4.53 -21.99 -19.22
N LEU A 300 -4.49 -21.03 -18.27
CA LEU A 300 -3.71 -19.80 -18.45
C LEU A 300 -2.21 -20.08 -18.37
N GLN A 301 -1.78 -21.00 -17.51
CA GLN A 301 -0.40 -21.45 -17.43
C GLN A 301 0.08 -22.07 -18.75
N GLN A 302 -0.75 -22.87 -19.42
CA GLN A 302 -0.44 -23.38 -20.76
C GLN A 302 -0.32 -22.24 -21.79
N ALA A 303 -1.22 -21.24 -21.75
CA ALA A 303 -1.17 -20.10 -22.66
C ALA A 303 0.11 -19.28 -22.53
N ILE A 304 0.65 -19.14 -21.32
CA ILE A 304 1.93 -18.44 -21.06
C ILE A 304 3.15 -19.37 -21.19
N ALA A 305 2.96 -20.63 -21.60
CA ALA A 305 4.00 -21.66 -21.70
C ALA A 305 4.84 -21.81 -20.42
N GLY A 306 4.20 -21.76 -19.25
CA GLY A 306 4.83 -21.88 -17.94
C GLY A 306 5.78 -20.72 -17.56
N ASP A 307 5.83 -19.64 -18.33
CA ASP A 307 6.63 -18.46 -18.02
C ASP A 307 5.75 -17.28 -17.61
N PRO A 308 5.61 -16.97 -16.31
CA PRO A 308 4.75 -15.88 -15.83
C PRO A 308 5.11 -14.51 -16.43
N ARG A 309 6.34 -14.29 -16.89
CA ARG A 309 6.79 -13.03 -17.52
C ARG A 309 6.03 -12.73 -18.81
N ARG A 310 5.56 -13.75 -19.53
CA ARG A 310 4.76 -13.58 -20.75
C ARG A 310 3.39 -12.93 -20.50
N PHE A 311 2.90 -13.01 -19.26
CA PHE A 311 1.71 -12.28 -18.82
C PHE A 311 2.11 -10.97 -18.14
N TYR A 312 3.09 -11.02 -17.24
CA TYR A 312 3.50 -9.91 -16.39
C TYR A 312 3.78 -8.62 -17.19
N TYR A 313 4.64 -8.66 -18.19
CA TYR A 313 5.03 -7.46 -18.93
C TYR A 313 3.94 -6.89 -19.85
N PRO A 314 3.21 -7.66 -20.66
CA PRO A 314 2.09 -7.13 -21.42
C PRO A 314 0.99 -6.56 -20.52
N PHE A 315 0.74 -7.18 -19.38
CA PHE A 315 -0.24 -6.69 -18.44
C PHE A 315 0.15 -5.35 -17.81
N MET A 316 1.42 -5.10 -17.57
CA MET A 316 1.90 -3.79 -17.12
C MET A 316 1.54 -2.66 -18.10
N LEU A 317 1.69 -2.89 -19.41
CA LEU A 317 1.30 -1.92 -20.44
C LEU A 317 -0.20 -1.62 -20.40
N VAL A 318 -1.02 -2.68 -20.34
CA VAL A 318 -2.48 -2.56 -20.25
C VAL A 318 -2.86 -1.79 -18.98
N LEU A 319 -2.28 -2.14 -17.84
CA LEU A 319 -2.57 -1.50 -16.56
C LEU A 319 -2.17 -0.02 -16.58
N THR A 320 -1.01 0.31 -17.15
CA THR A 320 -0.58 1.71 -17.31
C THR A 320 -1.60 2.51 -18.12
N ALA A 321 -2.08 1.96 -19.24
CA ALA A 321 -3.10 2.62 -20.06
C ALA A 321 -4.42 2.80 -19.32
N VAL A 322 -4.89 1.77 -18.60
CA VAL A 322 -6.14 1.82 -17.82
C VAL A 322 -6.04 2.85 -16.68
N ILE A 323 -4.96 2.84 -15.90
CA ILE A 323 -4.74 3.86 -14.85
C ILE A 323 -4.69 5.25 -15.48
N GLY A 324 -3.98 5.41 -16.62
CA GLY A 324 -3.91 6.66 -17.35
C GLY A 324 -5.27 7.23 -17.75
N LEU A 325 -6.24 6.37 -18.10
CA LEU A 325 -7.61 6.77 -18.36
C LEU A 325 -8.30 7.31 -17.11
N PHE A 326 -8.16 6.64 -15.96
CA PHE A 326 -8.78 7.09 -14.71
C PHE A 326 -8.26 8.45 -14.22
N LEU A 327 -7.01 8.80 -14.54
CA LEU A 327 -6.43 10.10 -14.18
C LEU A 327 -7.17 11.31 -14.77
N GLN A 328 -7.98 11.11 -15.82
CA GLN A 328 -8.74 12.18 -16.46
C GLN A 328 -9.96 12.64 -15.66
N PHE A 329 -10.51 11.79 -14.79
CA PHE A 329 -11.87 11.99 -14.26
C PHE A 329 -11.95 12.77 -12.96
N PHE A 330 -10.95 12.72 -12.08
CA PHE A 330 -11.06 13.28 -10.73
C PHE A 330 -9.81 14.04 -10.26
N GLN A 331 -10.02 14.91 -9.27
CA GLN A 331 -8.92 15.55 -8.55
C GLN A 331 -8.04 14.52 -7.81
N PRO A 332 -6.73 14.77 -7.65
CA PRO A 332 -5.78 13.80 -7.08
C PRO A 332 -6.20 13.28 -5.71
N ALA A 333 -6.51 14.16 -4.78
CA ALA A 333 -6.87 13.76 -3.42
C ALA A 333 -8.17 12.94 -3.37
N LYS A 334 -9.14 13.22 -4.26
CA LYS A 334 -10.37 12.42 -4.36
C LYS A 334 -10.08 11.00 -4.83
N LEU A 335 -9.16 10.82 -5.79
CA LEU A 335 -8.73 9.50 -6.25
C LEU A 335 -8.08 8.69 -5.12
N VAL A 336 -7.23 9.36 -4.32
CA VAL A 336 -6.59 8.75 -3.14
C VAL A 336 -7.64 8.36 -2.09
N LEU A 337 -8.60 9.22 -1.82
CA LEU A 337 -9.64 8.99 -0.81
C LEU A 337 -10.59 7.83 -1.20
N ILE A 338 -10.98 7.75 -2.48
CA ILE A 338 -11.74 6.61 -3.01
C ILE A 338 -10.94 5.32 -2.83
N SER A 339 -9.66 5.32 -3.22
CA SER A 339 -8.74 4.19 -3.07
C SER A 339 -8.69 3.70 -1.62
N ALA A 340 -8.53 4.63 -0.67
CA ALA A 340 -8.45 4.33 0.75
C ALA A 340 -9.72 3.67 1.30
N ASN A 341 -10.89 4.25 1.00
CA ASN A 341 -12.16 3.71 1.47
C ASN A 341 -12.50 2.36 0.84
N MET A 342 -12.22 2.18 -0.46
CA MET A 342 -12.37 0.89 -1.12
C MET A 342 -11.44 -0.19 -0.55
N SER A 343 -10.29 0.19 -0.01
CA SER A 343 -9.36 -0.74 0.66
C SER A 343 -9.99 -1.40 1.90
N ASN A 344 -10.90 -0.72 2.60
CA ASN A 344 -11.61 -1.26 3.76
C ASN A 344 -12.44 -2.50 3.39
N PHE A 345 -12.97 -2.57 2.16
CA PHE A 345 -13.74 -3.72 1.69
C PHE A 345 -12.95 -5.02 1.71
N GLY A 346 -11.71 -5.00 1.25
CA GLY A 346 -10.86 -6.19 1.31
C GLY A 346 -10.52 -6.59 2.75
N ALA A 347 -10.26 -5.61 3.61
CA ALA A 347 -9.99 -5.84 5.02
C ALA A 347 -11.21 -6.39 5.79
N LEU A 348 -12.43 -6.18 5.28
CA LEU A 348 -13.66 -6.76 5.78
C LEU A 348 -13.75 -8.28 5.49
N ILE A 349 -13.40 -8.71 4.28
CA ILE A 349 -13.70 -10.09 3.83
C ILE A 349 -12.55 -11.06 4.09
N PHE A 350 -11.31 -10.64 3.83
CA PHE A 350 -10.14 -11.51 3.88
C PHE A 350 -9.82 -12.11 5.26
N PRO A 351 -10.16 -11.52 6.42
CA PRO A 351 -9.96 -12.16 7.71
C PRO A 351 -10.60 -13.54 7.82
N PHE A 352 -11.81 -13.74 7.31
CA PHE A 352 -12.50 -15.05 7.35
C PHE A 352 -11.79 -16.10 6.51
N MET A 353 -11.32 -15.70 5.30
CA MET A 353 -10.55 -16.58 4.44
C MET A 353 -9.23 -16.99 5.12
N LEU A 354 -8.55 -16.04 5.77
CA LEU A 354 -7.32 -16.31 6.54
C LEU A 354 -7.59 -17.22 7.72
N MET A 355 -8.70 -17.04 8.45
CA MET A 355 -9.09 -17.93 9.55
C MET A 355 -9.27 -19.38 9.07
N TYR A 356 -9.97 -19.56 7.94
CA TYR A 356 -10.14 -20.87 7.32
C TYR A 356 -8.80 -21.50 6.92
N LEU A 357 -7.95 -20.78 6.18
CA LEU A 357 -6.65 -21.27 5.72
C LEU A 357 -5.72 -21.59 6.90
N ASN A 358 -5.69 -20.73 7.91
CA ASN A 358 -4.88 -20.93 9.10
C ASN A 358 -5.28 -22.19 9.89
N SER A 359 -6.57 -22.56 9.87
CA SER A 359 -7.06 -23.78 10.52
C SER A 359 -6.55 -25.08 9.83
N LYS A 360 -6.13 -24.97 8.56
CA LYS A 360 -5.64 -26.11 7.75
C LYS A 360 -4.11 -26.27 7.79
N LEU A 361 -3.39 -25.36 8.43
CA LEU A 361 -1.94 -25.45 8.57
C LEU A 361 -1.53 -26.61 9.47
N PRO A 362 -0.26 -27.10 9.38
CA PRO A 362 0.33 -28.02 10.36
C PRO A 362 0.14 -27.51 11.78
N LYS A 363 -0.04 -28.39 12.76
CA LYS A 363 -0.35 -28.01 14.15
C LYS A 363 0.63 -26.97 14.70
N VAL A 364 1.93 -27.17 14.44
CA VAL A 364 3.00 -26.27 14.90
C VAL A 364 2.91 -24.87 14.27
N ALA A 365 2.31 -24.74 13.09
CA ALA A 365 2.17 -23.47 12.37
C ALA A 365 0.81 -22.79 12.60
N ARG A 366 -0.12 -23.44 13.26
CA ARG A 366 -1.45 -22.85 13.55
C ARG A 366 -1.32 -21.67 14.50
N PRO A 367 -1.95 -20.54 14.21
CA PRO A 367 -1.95 -19.40 15.12
C PRO A 367 -2.71 -19.72 16.40
N LYS A 368 -2.34 -19.03 17.48
CA LYS A 368 -3.04 -19.11 18.75
C LYS A 368 -4.44 -18.46 18.68
N GLY A 369 -5.35 -18.83 19.56
CA GLY A 369 -6.73 -18.36 19.59
C GLY A 369 -6.90 -16.83 19.54
N TRP A 370 -6.03 -16.08 20.23
CA TRP A 370 -6.08 -14.62 20.22
C TRP A 370 -5.92 -13.99 18.82
N VAL A 371 -5.20 -14.66 17.90
CA VAL A 371 -5.05 -14.17 16.49
C VAL A 371 -6.40 -14.17 15.78
N TYR A 372 -7.25 -15.16 16.06
CA TYR A 372 -8.60 -15.21 15.51
C TYR A 372 -9.48 -14.07 16.05
N VAL A 373 -9.32 -13.75 17.35
CA VAL A 373 -10.00 -12.58 17.95
C VAL A 373 -9.57 -11.29 17.25
N VAL A 374 -8.27 -11.11 17.01
CA VAL A 374 -7.76 -9.94 16.27
C VAL A 374 -8.33 -9.87 14.85
N LEU A 375 -8.45 -11.00 14.15
CA LEU A 375 -9.05 -11.03 12.81
C LEU A 375 -10.55 -10.66 12.84
N VAL A 376 -11.30 -11.05 13.88
CA VAL A 376 -12.68 -10.60 14.06
C VAL A 376 -12.74 -9.10 14.36
N LEU A 377 -11.89 -8.59 15.23
CA LEU A 377 -11.81 -7.14 15.50
C LEU A 377 -11.45 -6.35 14.24
N ASN A 378 -10.54 -6.87 13.40
CA ASN A 378 -10.22 -6.30 12.11
C ASN A 378 -11.45 -6.23 11.19
N PHE A 379 -12.23 -7.31 11.10
CA PHE A 379 -13.50 -7.33 10.37
C PHE A 379 -14.46 -6.25 10.86
N LEU A 380 -14.65 -6.13 12.17
CA LEU A 380 -15.57 -5.15 12.76
C LEU A 380 -15.10 -3.71 12.48
N PHE A 381 -13.82 -3.44 12.68
CA PHE A 381 -13.24 -2.11 12.51
C PHE A 381 -13.32 -1.63 11.04
N PHE A 382 -12.80 -2.39 10.10
CA PHE A 382 -12.82 -1.99 8.70
C PHE A 382 -14.23 -2.09 8.10
N GLY A 383 -15.05 -3.03 8.58
CA GLY A 383 -16.46 -3.15 8.21
C GLY A 383 -17.27 -1.93 8.57
N PHE A 384 -17.07 -1.39 9.77
CA PHE A 384 -17.69 -0.15 10.20
C PHE A 384 -17.39 1.01 9.24
N PHE A 385 -16.11 1.25 8.91
CA PHE A 385 -15.74 2.33 8.00
C PHE A 385 -16.22 2.10 6.57
N PHE A 386 -16.17 0.85 6.08
CA PHE A 386 -16.65 0.54 4.74
C PHE A 386 -18.16 0.76 4.60
N ILE A 387 -18.94 0.25 5.55
CA ILE A 387 -20.42 0.43 5.55
C ILE A 387 -20.77 1.91 5.63
N ASN A 388 -20.10 2.66 6.50
CA ASN A 388 -20.33 4.10 6.65
C ASN A 388 -20.01 4.86 5.35
N PHE A 389 -18.90 4.53 4.68
CA PHE A 389 -18.55 5.10 3.38
C PHE A 389 -19.59 4.76 2.30
N VAL A 390 -20.01 3.50 2.20
CA VAL A 390 -21.00 3.08 1.20
C VAL A 390 -22.33 3.82 1.44
N PHE A 391 -22.77 3.91 2.70
CA PHE A 391 -23.98 4.61 3.04
C PHE A 391 -23.92 6.09 2.66
N ASP A 392 -22.81 6.79 2.97
CA ASP A 392 -22.54 8.17 2.57
C ASP A 392 -22.64 8.37 1.05
N GLN A 393 -22.06 7.45 0.26
CA GLN A 393 -22.08 7.55 -1.21
C GLN A 393 -23.51 7.39 -1.80
N PHE A 394 -24.40 6.64 -1.15
CA PHE A 394 -25.76 6.40 -1.64
C PHE A 394 -26.78 7.39 -1.12
N THR A 395 -26.61 7.91 0.07
CA THR A 395 -27.60 8.78 0.73
C THR A 395 -27.17 10.25 0.76
N GLY A 396 -25.89 10.52 0.50
CA GLY A 396 -25.29 11.85 0.65
C GLY A 396 -25.05 12.24 2.11
N ASP A 397 -25.17 11.29 3.05
CA ASP A 397 -24.96 11.51 4.47
C ASP A 397 -24.38 10.28 5.15
N ALA A 398 -23.49 10.45 6.12
CA ALA A 398 -22.88 9.34 6.83
C ALA A 398 -23.88 8.64 7.76
N LEU A 399 -23.80 7.29 7.83
CA LEU A 399 -24.63 6.49 8.74
C LEU A 399 -24.36 6.85 10.20
N VAL A 400 -23.10 7.08 10.54
CA VAL A 400 -22.67 7.54 11.86
C VAL A 400 -21.97 8.87 11.67
N LYS A 401 -22.52 9.91 12.28
CA LYS A 401 -21.91 11.25 12.39
C LYS A 401 -21.10 11.30 13.67
N PHE A 402 -19.88 11.78 13.58
CA PHE A 402 -19.04 12.04 14.73
C PHE A 402 -19.19 13.48 15.17
#